data_72711a1f1b4a22bcb6e46659404b0eac
#
_entry.id   72711a1f1b4a22bcb6e46659404b0eac
#
_cell.length_a   1.000
_cell.length_b   1.000
_cell.length_c   1.000
_cell.angle_alpha   90.00
_cell.angle_beta   90.00
_cell.angle_gamma   90.00
#
_symmetry.space_group_name_H-M   'P 1'
#
loop_
_entity.id
_entity.type
_entity.pdbx_description
1 polymer ?
#
loop_
_entity_poly.entity_id
_entity_poly.type
_entity_poly.pdbx_seq_one_letter_code
_entity_poly.pdbx_strand_id
1 'polypeptide(L)'
;MYKHWRYLPGTERDPAYPEYANRYEPFRKEALAILTAQDRTPTPSFHGDGIDNFWQDAKNVRGLWRETSLDSYRSATPKWTTILDIDALAKREKANWIFKGADCLAPDDTLCLVNLSDGGKDAVAVREFDAKKKAFVPKGFSIPEGKHRIAWLDKDTLLALK
;
A
#
# COMPACT_ATOMS: atom_id res chain seq x y z
N MET A 1 -36.65 11.31 9.59
CA MET A 1 -36.12 12.59 9.04
C MET A 1 -34.60 12.49 9.14
N TYR A 2 -33.91 12.05 8.08
CA TYR A 2 -32.46 11.92 8.08
C TYR A 2 -31.85 13.31 7.87
N LYS A 3 -31.10 13.82 8.88
CA LYS A 3 -30.32 15.04 8.72
C LYS A 3 -29.18 14.74 7.76
N HIS A 4 -29.08 15.47 6.66
CA HIS A 4 -27.95 15.40 5.74
C HIS A 4 -26.66 15.80 6.47
N TRP A 5 -25.76 14.84 6.65
CA TRP A 5 -24.38 15.13 7.03
C TRP A 5 -23.72 15.82 5.84
N ARG A 6 -23.59 17.13 5.90
CA ARG A 6 -22.73 17.84 4.96
C ARG A 6 -21.30 17.70 5.48
N TYR A 7 -20.47 17.02 4.73
CA TYR A 7 -19.03 17.09 4.92
C TYR A 7 -18.61 18.52 4.52
N LEU A 8 -18.35 19.38 5.49
CA LEU A 8 -17.82 20.72 5.23
C LEU A 8 -16.30 20.60 5.09
N PRO A 9 -15.71 20.94 3.93
CA PRO A 9 -14.25 21.02 3.84
C PRO A 9 -13.75 22.10 4.81
N GLY A 10 -12.87 21.71 5.68
CA GLY A 10 -12.04 22.31 6.72
C GLY A 10 -12.08 23.80 7.07
N THR A 11 -12.94 24.62 6.53
CA THR A 11 -12.99 26.08 6.79
C THR A 11 -14.30 26.60 7.38
N GLU A 12 -15.37 25.83 7.30
CA GLU A 12 -16.65 26.21 7.95
C GLU A 12 -16.89 25.34 9.19
N ARG A 13 -16.75 25.96 10.33
CA ARG A 13 -17.07 25.37 11.62
C ARG A 13 -18.59 25.26 11.74
N ASP A 14 -19.11 24.08 12.13
CA ASP A 14 -20.51 23.92 12.44
C ASP A 14 -20.85 24.80 13.68
N PRO A 15 -21.65 25.86 13.54
CA PRO A 15 -21.96 26.74 14.63
C PRO A 15 -22.77 26.05 15.79
N ALA A 16 -23.30 24.85 15.52
CA ALA A 16 -24.00 24.04 16.51
C ALA A 16 -23.07 23.34 17.52
N TYR A 17 -21.77 23.27 17.21
CA TYR A 17 -20.79 22.56 18.06
C TYR A 17 -19.47 23.34 18.20
N PRO A 18 -19.52 24.57 18.76
CA PRO A 18 -18.33 25.43 18.86
C PRO A 18 -17.21 24.82 19.72
N GLU A 19 -17.55 23.94 20.65
CA GLU A 19 -16.59 23.26 21.52
C GLU A 19 -15.68 22.29 20.75
N TYR A 20 -16.15 21.72 19.63
CA TYR A 20 -15.31 20.85 18.78
C TYR A 20 -14.34 21.63 17.90
N ALA A 21 -14.70 22.88 17.56
CA ALA A 21 -13.85 23.72 16.72
C ALA A 21 -12.47 23.98 17.34
N ASN A 22 -12.42 24.15 18.67
CA ASN A 22 -11.16 24.40 19.38
C ASN A 22 -10.33 23.14 19.59
N ARG A 23 -10.93 21.96 19.44
CA ARG A 23 -10.27 20.66 19.63
C ARG A 23 -9.80 20.05 18.31
N TYR A 24 -10.37 20.47 17.17
CA TYR A 24 -10.06 19.88 15.85
C TYR A 24 -8.58 20.00 15.48
N GLU A 25 -8.02 21.20 15.53
CA GLU A 25 -6.62 21.43 15.12
C GLU A 25 -5.60 20.72 16.02
N PRO A 26 -5.74 20.72 17.36
CA PRO A 26 -4.89 19.89 18.21
C PRO A 26 -4.98 18.40 17.89
N PHE A 27 -6.18 17.85 17.74
CA PHE A 27 -6.36 16.44 17.35
C PHE A 27 -5.79 16.11 15.98
N ARG A 28 -6.04 16.98 14.99
CA ARG A 28 -5.47 16.79 13.65
C ARG A 28 -3.96 16.77 13.68
N LYS A 29 -3.34 17.68 14.44
CA LYS A 29 -1.88 17.76 14.59
C LYS A 29 -1.32 16.52 15.28
N GLU A 30 -1.97 16.06 16.35
CA GLU A 30 -1.58 14.87 17.08
C GLU A 30 -1.73 13.61 16.21
N ALA A 31 -2.87 13.43 15.55
CA ALA A 31 -3.11 12.32 14.63
C ALA A 31 -2.08 12.32 13.47
N LEU A 32 -1.77 13.48 12.91
CA LEU A 32 -0.77 13.60 11.86
C LEU A 32 0.61 13.21 12.39
N ALA A 33 1.00 13.65 13.58
CA ALA A 33 2.28 13.30 14.20
C ALA A 33 2.40 11.77 14.40
N ILE A 34 1.33 11.12 14.87
CA ILE A 34 1.28 9.67 15.03
C ILE A 34 1.36 8.96 13.67
N LEU A 35 0.56 9.41 12.69
CA LEU A 35 0.51 8.80 11.37
C LEU A 35 1.82 8.97 10.58
N THR A 36 2.59 10.01 10.87
CA THR A 36 3.88 10.28 10.22
C THR A 36 5.09 9.92 11.09
N ALA A 37 4.86 9.29 12.24
CA ALA A 37 5.92 8.85 13.14
C ALA A 37 6.87 7.87 12.42
N GLN A 38 8.18 8.02 12.66
CA GLN A 38 9.22 7.24 12.00
C GLN A 38 9.66 6.01 12.81
N ASP A 39 9.17 5.88 14.02
CA ASP A 39 9.41 4.77 14.95
C ASP A 39 8.41 3.61 14.77
N ARG A 40 7.62 3.64 13.68
CA ARG A 40 6.67 2.57 13.37
C ARG A 40 7.40 1.27 13.10
N THR A 41 6.90 0.17 13.66
CA THR A 41 7.34 -1.18 13.33
C THR A 41 6.38 -1.73 12.27
N PRO A 42 6.77 -1.78 10.98
CA PRO A 42 5.92 -2.37 9.95
C PRO A 42 5.77 -3.87 10.19
N THR A 43 4.57 -4.38 9.96
CA THR A 43 4.30 -5.82 10.07
C THR A 43 5.14 -6.56 9.03
N PRO A 44 5.99 -7.51 9.43
CA PRO A 44 6.76 -8.33 8.51
C PRO A 44 5.92 -9.50 8.01
N SER A 45 6.23 -9.98 6.79
CA SER A 45 5.71 -11.22 6.21
C SER A 45 6.87 -12.07 5.72
N PHE A 46 6.66 -13.39 5.62
CA PHE A 46 7.60 -14.23 4.89
C PHE A 46 7.40 -14.05 3.38
N HIS A 47 8.51 -13.98 2.65
CA HIS A 47 8.55 -13.89 1.21
C HIS A 47 9.72 -14.74 0.69
N GLY A 48 9.41 -15.91 0.13
CA GLY A 48 10.42 -16.91 -0.13
C GLY A 48 11.22 -17.23 1.13
N ASP A 49 12.54 -17.18 1.04
CA ASP A 49 13.46 -17.40 2.17
C ASP A 49 13.73 -16.13 3.00
N GLY A 50 13.09 -15.02 2.66
CA GLY A 50 13.29 -13.73 3.28
C GLY A 50 12.11 -13.21 4.07
N ILE A 51 12.25 -11.98 4.48
CA ILE A 51 11.22 -11.18 5.16
C ILE A 51 10.95 -9.96 4.31
N ASP A 52 9.70 -9.69 4.03
CA ASP A 52 9.27 -8.44 3.41
C ASP A 52 8.45 -7.57 4.37
N ASN A 53 8.31 -6.32 4.04
CA ASN A 53 7.35 -5.42 4.63
C ASN A 53 7.03 -4.24 3.69
N PHE A 54 6.01 -3.49 4.07
CA PHE A 54 5.68 -2.23 3.44
C PHE A 54 6.10 -1.07 4.34
N TRP A 55 6.96 -0.19 3.83
CA TRP A 55 7.54 0.95 4.56
C TRP A 55 7.05 2.28 4.02
N GLN A 56 6.69 3.20 4.91
CA GLN A 56 6.36 4.58 4.58
C GLN A 56 7.07 5.52 5.55
N ASP A 57 7.55 6.64 5.02
CA ASP A 57 8.15 7.73 5.79
C ASP A 57 7.92 9.09 5.10
N ALA A 58 8.53 10.16 5.60
CA ALA A 58 8.39 11.49 5.03
C ALA A 58 8.95 11.62 3.61
N LYS A 59 9.90 10.76 3.22
CA LYS A 59 10.50 10.72 1.88
C LYS A 59 9.73 9.81 0.94
N ASN A 60 9.28 8.66 1.45
CA ASN A 60 8.57 7.62 0.70
C ASN A 60 7.10 7.63 1.13
N VAL A 61 6.38 8.68 0.72
CA VAL A 61 5.00 8.95 1.19
C VAL A 61 4.02 7.89 0.71
N ARG A 62 4.19 7.39 -0.53
CA ARG A 62 3.38 6.31 -1.09
C ARG A 62 3.88 4.93 -0.66
N GLY A 63 5.14 4.85 -0.30
CA GLY A 63 5.78 3.71 0.33
C GLY A 63 6.62 2.83 -0.57
N LEU A 64 7.36 1.97 0.10
CA LEU A 64 8.26 0.97 -0.47
C LEU A 64 7.82 -0.43 -0.05
N TRP A 65 7.60 -1.32 -0.99
CA TRP A 65 7.64 -2.74 -0.73
C TRP A 65 9.09 -3.18 -0.77
N ARG A 66 9.59 -3.77 0.31
CA ARG A 66 11.01 -4.06 0.49
C ARG A 66 11.22 -5.39 1.20
N GLU A 67 12.38 -5.98 0.99
CA GLU A 67 12.79 -7.29 1.51
C GLU A 67 14.11 -7.23 2.26
N THR A 68 14.35 -8.22 3.12
CA THR A 68 15.62 -8.48 3.78
C THR A 68 15.75 -9.98 4.08
N SER A 69 16.97 -10.48 4.29
CA SER A 69 17.15 -11.85 4.77
C SER A 69 16.73 -11.99 6.24
N LEU A 70 16.36 -13.20 6.65
CA LEU A 70 16.00 -13.49 8.05
C LEU A 70 17.12 -13.13 9.02
N ASP A 71 18.36 -13.40 8.66
CA ASP A 71 19.53 -13.06 9.51
C ASP A 71 19.70 -11.55 9.64
N SER A 72 19.55 -10.82 8.54
CA SER A 72 19.57 -9.36 8.57
C SER A 72 18.42 -8.80 9.39
N TYR A 73 17.22 -9.35 9.25
CA TYR A 73 16.04 -8.92 10.01
C TYR A 73 16.22 -9.05 11.53
N ARG A 74 16.94 -10.10 11.98
CA ARG A 74 17.25 -10.32 13.40
C ARG A 74 18.36 -9.41 13.94
N SER A 75 19.07 -8.70 13.07
CA SER A 75 20.12 -7.78 13.50
C SER A 75 19.55 -6.47 14.04
N ALA A 76 20.34 -5.74 14.82
CA ALA A 76 19.96 -4.43 15.33
C ALA A 76 19.71 -3.38 14.22
N THR A 77 20.31 -3.58 13.04
CA THR A 77 20.23 -2.67 11.88
C THR A 77 19.97 -3.46 10.61
N PRO A 78 18.73 -3.89 10.36
CA PRO A 78 18.40 -4.66 9.17
C PRO A 78 18.71 -3.89 7.86
N LYS A 79 19.30 -4.57 6.89
CA LYS A 79 19.57 -4.03 5.57
C LYS A 79 18.41 -4.38 4.63
N TRP A 80 17.65 -3.39 4.24
CA TRP A 80 16.49 -3.55 3.37
C TRP A 80 16.84 -3.30 1.89
N THR A 81 16.28 -4.12 1.02
CA THR A 81 16.34 -3.97 -0.43
C THR A 81 14.95 -3.66 -0.96
N THR A 82 14.79 -2.60 -1.74
CA THR A 82 13.49 -2.25 -2.33
C THR A 82 13.12 -3.24 -3.43
N ILE A 83 11.93 -3.82 -3.34
CA ILE A 83 11.29 -4.63 -4.39
C ILE A 83 10.54 -3.70 -5.34
N LEU A 84 9.65 -2.84 -4.80
CA LEU A 84 8.85 -1.90 -5.58
C LEU A 84 8.73 -0.56 -4.84
N ASP A 85 9.08 0.52 -5.53
CA ASP A 85 8.92 1.90 -5.10
C ASP A 85 7.63 2.47 -5.68
N ILE A 86 6.64 2.75 -4.81
CA ILE A 86 5.32 3.22 -5.24
C ILE A 86 5.36 4.71 -5.61
N ASP A 87 6.22 5.51 -4.99
CA ASP A 87 6.39 6.92 -5.36
C ASP A 87 6.97 7.05 -6.78
N ALA A 88 8.01 6.26 -7.08
CA ALA A 88 8.61 6.20 -8.42
C ALA A 88 7.62 5.67 -9.47
N LEU A 89 6.84 4.63 -9.13
CA LEU A 89 5.80 4.08 -10.01
C LEU A 89 4.73 5.14 -10.33
N ALA A 90 4.18 5.76 -9.31
CA ALA A 90 3.14 6.78 -9.43
C ALA A 90 3.61 7.98 -10.28
N LYS A 91 4.85 8.43 -10.08
CA LYS A 91 5.46 9.49 -10.86
C LYS A 91 5.63 9.11 -12.34
N ARG A 92 6.13 7.90 -12.60
CA ARG A 92 6.35 7.39 -13.97
C ARG A 92 5.04 7.26 -14.75
N GLU A 93 3.99 6.75 -14.10
CA GLU A 93 2.69 6.48 -14.73
C GLU A 93 1.71 7.66 -14.61
N LYS A 94 2.09 8.73 -13.90
CA LYS A 94 1.24 9.91 -13.63
C LYS A 94 -0.11 9.51 -13.01
N ALA A 95 -0.09 8.53 -12.11
CA ALA A 95 -1.26 7.97 -11.45
C ALA A 95 -1.13 8.10 -9.94
N ASN A 96 -2.27 8.10 -9.23
CA ASN A 96 -2.29 8.21 -7.77
C ASN A 96 -2.23 6.83 -7.10
N TRP A 97 -1.23 6.01 -7.45
CA TRP A 97 -1.12 4.64 -6.97
C TRP A 97 -0.95 4.54 -5.45
N ILE A 98 -1.75 3.68 -4.87
CA ILE A 98 -1.66 3.22 -3.47
C ILE A 98 -1.49 1.70 -3.51
N PHE A 99 -0.47 1.20 -2.85
CA PHE A 99 -0.23 -0.24 -2.72
C PHE A 99 -1.26 -0.88 -1.79
N LYS A 100 -1.92 -1.92 -2.26
CA LYS A 100 -2.93 -2.69 -1.51
C LYS A 100 -2.47 -4.11 -1.17
N GLY A 101 -1.21 -4.41 -1.44
CA GLY A 101 -0.61 -5.72 -1.19
C GLY A 101 -0.14 -6.41 -2.46
N ALA A 102 0.52 -7.54 -2.26
CA ALA A 102 0.95 -8.44 -3.32
C ALA A 102 0.66 -9.87 -2.91
N ASP A 103 0.14 -10.66 -3.85
CA ASP A 103 -0.11 -12.10 -3.69
C ASP A 103 0.89 -12.85 -4.55
N CYS A 104 1.85 -13.51 -3.94
CA CYS A 104 2.94 -14.18 -4.65
C CYS A 104 2.65 -15.66 -4.85
N LEU A 105 3.09 -16.20 -5.98
CA LEU A 105 2.92 -17.60 -6.34
C LEU A 105 3.93 -18.48 -5.59
N ALA A 106 3.41 -19.33 -4.69
CA ALA A 106 4.22 -20.32 -3.99
C ALA A 106 4.76 -21.41 -4.96
N PRO A 107 5.87 -22.07 -4.65
CA PRO A 107 6.66 -21.92 -3.43
C PRO A 107 7.74 -20.82 -3.51
N ASP A 108 8.04 -20.31 -4.70
CA ASP A 108 9.21 -19.45 -4.95
C ASP A 108 8.95 -17.98 -4.66
N ASP A 109 7.70 -17.56 -4.52
CA ASP A 109 7.24 -16.17 -4.32
C ASP A 109 7.88 -15.17 -5.30
N THR A 110 8.28 -15.66 -6.50
CA THR A 110 8.96 -14.83 -7.49
C THR A 110 7.98 -14.02 -8.34
N LEU A 111 6.87 -14.66 -8.76
CA LEU A 111 5.81 -13.99 -9.51
C LEU A 111 4.71 -13.56 -8.55
N CYS A 112 4.36 -12.29 -8.56
CA CYS A 112 3.40 -11.70 -7.66
C CYS A 112 2.33 -10.92 -8.41
N LEU A 113 1.10 -10.97 -7.91
CA LEU A 113 0.00 -10.08 -8.32
C LEU A 113 0.01 -8.86 -7.42
N VAL A 114 0.48 -7.75 -7.95
CA VAL A 114 0.51 -6.48 -7.22
C VAL A 114 -0.82 -5.78 -7.37
N ASN A 115 -1.46 -5.50 -6.25
CA ASN A 115 -2.73 -4.80 -6.15
C ASN A 115 -2.50 -3.30 -5.96
N LEU A 116 -2.95 -2.50 -6.92
CA LEU A 116 -2.78 -1.05 -6.95
C LEU A 116 -4.15 -0.35 -7.00
N SER A 117 -4.39 0.57 -6.09
CA SER A 117 -5.60 1.41 -6.10
C SER A 117 -5.26 2.81 -6.54
N ASP A 118 -6.06 3.39 -7.43
CA ASP A 118 -5.93 4.80 -7.81
C ASP A 118 -6.65 5.67 -6.78
N GLY A 119 -5.88 6.43 -5.99
CA GLY A 119 -6.40 7.31 -4.95
C GLY A 119 -6.94 6.61 -3.70
N GLY A 120 -6.65 5.32 -3.49
CA GLY A 120 -7.04 4.58 -2.29
C GLY A 120 -8.48 4.06 -2.27
N LYS A 121 -9.14 3.98 -3.43
CA LYS A 121 -10.47 3.35 -3.59
C LYS A 121 -10.47 1.89 -3.14
N ASP A 122 -11.66 1.30 -2.96
CA ASP A 122 -11.82 -0.14 -2.73
C ASP A 122 -11.51 -0.97 -3.99
N ALA A 123 -11.68 -0.37 -5.17
CA ALA A 123 -11.34 -0.99 -6.43
C ALA A 123 -9.81 -1.00 -6.63
N VAL A 124 -9.29 -2.09 -7.17
CA VAL A 124 -7.87 -2.28 -7.45
C VAL A 124 -7.63 -2.73 -8.89
N ALA A 125 -6.55 -2.26 -9.47
CA ALA A 125 -5.94 -2.85 -10.65
C ALA A 125 -4.92 -3.90 -10.17
N VAL A 126 -4.89 -5.07 -10.83
CA VAL A 126 -3.95 -6.15 -10.49
C VAL A 126 -2.97 -6.34 -11.62
N ARG A 127 -1.68 -6.37 -11.31
CA ARG A 127 -0.63 -6.49 -12.32
C ARG A 127 0.41 -7.51 -11.89
N GLU A 128 0.79 -8.37 -12.83
CA GLU A 128 1.87 -9.34 -12.60
C GLU A 128 3.23 -8.65 -12.50
N PHE A 129 3.98 -9.03 -11.50
CA PHE A 129 5.26 -8.46 -11.14
C PHE A 129 6.28 -9.56 -10.81
N ASP A 130 7.47 -9.46 -11.36
CA ASP A 130 8.60 -10.33 -11.04
C ASP A 130 9.41 -9.68 -9.91
N ALA A 131 9.31 -10.23 -8.71
CA ALA A 131 9.95 -9.67 -7.51
C ALA A 131 11.48 -9.76 -7.58
N LYS A 132 12.05 -10.78 -8.23
CA LYS A 132 13.51 -10.93 -8.44
C LYS A 132 14.04 -9.93 -9.44
N LYS A 133 13.32 -9.71 -10.56
CA LYS A 133 13.69 -8.72 -11.57
C LYS A 133 13.27 -7.30 -11.19
N LYS A 134 12.43 -7.16 -10.13
CA LYS A 134 11.88 -5.88 -9.65
C LYS A 134 11.16 -5.08 -10.75
N ALA A 135 10.38 -5.79 -11.56
CA ALA A 135 9.72 -5.25 -12.74
C ALA A 135 8.37 -5.91 -13.01
N PHE A 136 7.42 -5.12 -13.53
CA PHE A 136 6.19 -5.69 -14.07
C PHE A 136 6.49 -6.57 -15.27
N VAL A 137 5.80 -7.72 -15.34
CA VAL A 137 6.01 -8.69 -16.41
C VAL A 137 5.43 -8.16 -17.71
N PRO A 138 6.23 -7.98 -18.78
CA PRO A 138 5.72 -7.56 -20.08
C PRO A 138 4.72 -8.60 -20.61
N LYS A 139 3.50 -8.18 -20.94
CA LYS A 139 2.40 -9.06 -21.37
C LYS A 139 1.95 -10.10 -20.32
N GLY A 140 2.35 -9.93 -19.06
CA GLY A 140 1.85 -10.70 -17.93
C GLY A 140 0.40 -10.36 -17.60
N PHE A 141 -0.13 -10.99 -16.57
CA PHE A 141 -1.49 -10.70 -16.13
C PHE A 141 -1.67 -9.22 -15.79
N SER A 142 -2.70 -8.62 -16.37
CA SER A 142 -3.08 -7.24 -16.13
C SER A 142 -4.60 -7.14 -16.09
N ILE A 143 -5.15 -6.91 -14.91
CA ILE A 143 -6.58 -6.85 -14.67
C ILE A 143 -6.92 -5.40 -14.36
N PRO A 144 -7.86 -4.79 -15.10
CA PRO A 144 -8.21 -3.39 -14.90
C PRO A 144 -8.86 -3.17 -13.55
N GLU A 145 -8.93 -1.89 -13.13
CA GLU A 145 -9.53 -1.50 -11.86
C GLU A 145 -10.96 -2.07 -11.71
N GLY A 146 -11.19 -2.75 -10.60
CA GLY A 146 -12.46 -3.36 -10.26
C GLY A 146 -12.49 -3.89 -8.83
N LYS A 147 -13.69 -4.20 -8.34
CA LYS A 147 -13.90 -4.93 -7.08
C LYS A 147 -13.92 -6.42 -7.39
N HIS A 148 -12.77 -7.04 -7.31
CA HIS A 148 -12.61 -8.46 -7.60
C HIS A 148 -11.66 -9.10 -6.58
N ARG A 149 -11.71 -10.42 -6.51
CA ARG A 149 -10.72 -11.24 -5.81
C ARG A 149 -10.02 -12.10 -6.84
N ILE A 150 -8.69 -12.01 -6.85
CA ILE A 150 -7.85 -12.74 -7.80
C ILE A 150 -6.90 -13.60 -6.99
N ALA A 151 -6.70 -14.84 -7.43
CA ALA A 151 -5.73 -15.74 -6.82
C ALA A 151 -5.02 -16.55 -7.92
N TRP A 152 -3.78 -16.95 -7.65
CA TRP A 152 -3.07 -17.89 -8.48
C TRP A 152 -3.67 -19.29 -8.42
N LEU A 153 -3.88 -19.92 -9.57
CA LEU A 153 -4.08 -21.36 -9.68
C LEU A 153 -2.75 -22.03 -10.02
N ASP A 154 -2.04 -21.47 -11.00
CA ASP A 154 -0.69 -21.81 -11.40
C ASP A 154 -0.04 -20.58 -12.10
N LYS A 155 1.18 -20.72 -12.62
CA LYS A 155 1.93 -19.61 -13.25
C LYS A 155 1.25 -19.02 -14.50
N ASP A 156 0.35 -19.75 -15.13
CA ASP A 156 -0.31 -19.37 -16.39
C ASP A 156 -1.83 -19.17 -16.22
N THR A 157 -2.36 -19.38 -14.99
CA THR A 157 -3.80 -19.38 -14.74
C THR A 157 -4.17 -18.66 -13.45
N LEU A 158 -5.15 -17.78 -13.53
CA LEU A 158 -5.72 -17.08 -12.37
C LEU A 158 -7.17 -17.49 -12.14
N LEU A 159 -7.57 -17.57 -10.88
CA LEU A 159 -8.96 -17.60 -10.45
C LEU A 159 -9.44 -16.18 -10.19
N ALA A 160 -10.54 -15.79 -10.81
CA ALA A 160 -11.13 -14.47 -10.66
C ALA A 160 -12.58 -14.56 -10.20
N LEU A 161 -12.91 -13.84 -9.12
CA LEU A 161 -14.29 -13.64 -8.64
C LEU A 161 -14.63 -12.15 -8.80
N LYS A 162 -15.76 -11.90 -9.45
CA LYS A 162 -16.37 -10.56 -9.56
C LYS A 162 -17.48 -10.39 -8.56
#